data_e1b4c7e4822e6220e6070e7741edb4c2
#
_entry.id   e1b4c7e4822e6220e6070e7741edb4c2
#
_cell.length_a   1.000
_cell.length_b   1.000
_cell.length_c   1.000
_cell.angle_alpha   90.00
_cell.angle_beta   90.00
_cell.angle_gamma   90.00
#
_symmetry.space_group_name_H-M   'P 1'
#
loop_
_entity.id
_entity.type
_entity.pdbx_description
1 polymer ?
#
loop_
_entity_poly.entity_id
_entity_poly.type
_entity_poly.pdbx_seq_one_letter_code
_entity_poly.pdbx_strand_id
1 'polypeptide(L)'
;MGLSHALCVLRDDIRAIFKNDPAARNLAEVLLYPGLHAIILHRLAHALYRRNIPFIPRLISQISRFLTGIEIHPGARIGRGFFIDHGMGVVIGETAEIGDWVMLYQGVTLGGTGKQTGKRHPTVEDEVVIGVGAIVLGAITIGKGARIGGGAVVVKDVPPHCTAVGVPARIVARRDPITGQSRRVEPLPDPEGEMLRGLHDKVLELELRIADLEAATHVHHEEHRLKYNALPDQLWQTLLNDSAPIEEEYNQGAGI
;
A
#
# COMPACT_ATOMS: atom_id res chain seq x y z
N MET A 1 2.33 27.90 17.49
CA MET A 1 2.14 26.67 18.32
C MET A 1 2.95 26.87 19.60
N GLY A 2 2.35 26.72 20.78
CA GLY A 2 3.08 26.81 22.05
C GLY A 2 4.01 25.60 22.24
N LEU A 3 5.08 25.76 22.98
CA LEU A 3 6.06 24.71 23.27
C LEU A 3 5.42 23.43 23.85
N SER A 4 4.40 23.60 24.72
CA SER A 4 3.62 22.50 25.29
C SER A 4 2.91 21.63 24.23
N HIS A 5 2.35 22.27 23.19
CA HIS A 5 1.71 21.54 22.09
C HIS A 5 2.73 20.75 21.26
N ALA A 6 3.89 21.34 20.93
CA ALA A 6 4.94 20.66 20.19
C ALA A 6 5.47 19.41 20.94
N LEU A 7 5.66 19.52 22.26
CA LEU A 7 6.06 18.39 23.11
C LEU A 7 4.97 17.30 23.17
N CYS A 8 3.69 17.68 23.17
CA CYS A 8 2.58 16.72 23.15
C CYS A 8 2.57 15.93 21.84
N VAL A 9 2.75 16.60 20.71
CA VAL A 9 2.80 15.97 19.39
C VAL A 9 4.01 15.02 19.27
N LEU A 10 5.19 15.47 19.70
CA LEU A 10 6.40 14.61 19.71
C LEU A 10 6.21 13.36 20.57
N ARG A 11 5.57 13.49 21.73
CA ARG A 11 5.23 12.35 22.57
C ARG A 11 4.31 11.38 21.87
N ASP A 12 3.33 11.87 21.12
CA ASP A 12 2.40 11.01 20.37
C ASP A 12 3.10 10.34 19.18
N ASP A 13 4.03 11.02 18.49
CA ASP A 13 4.87 10.42 17.44
C ASP A 13 5.74 9.26 18.01
N ILE A 14 6.37 9.45 19.17
CA ILE A 14 7.14 8.39 19.87
C ILE A 14 6.22 7.23 20.28
N ARG A 15 5.02 7.51 20.79
CA ARG A 15 4.05 6.47 21.16
C ARG A 15 3.59 5.65 19.97
N ALA A 16 3.45 6.28 18.79
CA ALA A 16 3.07 5.59 17.58
C ALA A 16 4.10 4.51 17.18
N ILE A 17 5.40 4.78 17.39
CA ILE A 17 6.47 3.78 17.15
C ILE A 17 6.30 2.59 18.09
N PHE A 18 6.23 2.81 19.39
CA PHE A 18 6.03 1.73 20.37
C PHE A 18 4.74 0.90 20.16
N LYS A 19 3.70 1.56 19.61
CA LYS A 19 2.42 0.90 19.36
C LYS A 19 2.47 -0.03 18.14
N ASN A 20 3.22 0.36 17.11
CA ASN A 20 3.14 -0.26 15.80
C ASN A 20 4.37 -1.11 15.45
N ASP A 21 5.51 -0.91 16.13
CA ASP A 21 6.73 -1.69 15.92
C ASP A 21 7.07 -2.54 17.15
N PRO A 22 6.90 -3.88 17.06
CA PRO A 22 7.29 -4.80 18.14
C PRO A 22 8.79 -4.80 18.45
N ALA A 23 9.64 -4.36 17.51
CA ALA A 23 11.10 -4.28 17.69
C ALA A 23 11.52 -3.09 18.57
N ALA A 24 10.65 -2.11 18.81
CA ALA A 24 10.91 -0.94 19.64
C ALA A 24 10.89 -1.32 21.13
N ARG A 25 12.02 -1.68 21.72
CA ARG A 25 12.11 -2.19 23.10
C ARG A 25 12.25 -1.09 24.15
N ASN A 26 12.92 0.00 23.79
CA ASN A 26 13.21 1.08 24.73
C ASN A 26 13.34 2.43 24.00
N LEU A 27 13.28 3.51 24.79
CA LEU A 27 13.33 4.87 24.24
C LEU A 27 14.65 5.19 23.49
N ALA A 28 15.77 4.61 23.93
CA ALA A 28 17.06 4.84 23.28
C ALA A 28 17.11 4.28 21.86
N GLU A 29 16.51 3.11 21.64
CA GLU A 29 16.35 2.54 20.29
C GLU A 29 15.40 3.39 19.44
N VAL A 30 14.26 3.81 19.98
CA VAL A 30 13.29 4.65 19.27
C VAL A 30 13.91 5.99 18.82
N LEU A 31 14.80 6.56 19.61
CA LEU A 31 15.51 7.77 19.23
C LEU A 31 16.46 7.59 18.04
N LEU A 32 16.76 6.36 17.62
CA LEU A 32 17.56 6.08 16.43
C LEU A 32 16.72 5.88 15.16
N TYR A 33 15.41 5.86 15.25
CA TYR A 33 14.53 5.66 14.08
C TYR A 33 14.63 6.81 13.08
N PRO A 34 14.98 6.54 11.81
CA PRO A 34 15.12 7.57 10.80
C PRO A 34 13.79 8.31 10.55
N GLY A 35 12.65 7.61 10.64
CA GLY A 35 11.32 8.20 10.53
C GLY A 35 11.08 9.27 11.58
N LEU A 36 11.48 9.05 12.84
CA LEU A 36 11.34 10.04 13.92
C LEU A 36 12.17 11.30 13.63
N HIS A 37 13.43 11.14 13.17
CA HIS A 37 14.28 12.27 12.80
C HIS A 37 13.68 13.08 11.66
N ALA A 38 13.18 12.40 10.62
CA ALA A 38 12.55 13.05 9.48
C ALA A 38 11.32 13.88 9.89
N ILE A 39 10.49 13.35 10.79
CA ILE A 39 9.30 14.03 11.28
C ILE A 39 9.67 15.25 12.13
N ILE A 40 10.66 15.13 13.04
CA ILE A 40 11.12 16.25 13.86
C ILE A 40 11.67 17.38 12.97
N LEU A 41 12.53 17.07 12.01
CA LEU A 41 13.09 18.06 11.09
C LEU A 41 12.01 18.67 10.19
N HIS A 42 11.04 17.86 9.73
CA HIS A 42 9.90 18.35 8.98
C HIS A 42 9.07 19.35 9.80
N ARG A 43 8.73 19.05 11.06
CA ARG A 43 7.93 19.96 11.90
C ARG A 43 8.62 21.31 12.09
N LEU A 44 9.97 21.33 12.23
CA LEU A 44 10.75 22.55 12.23
C LEU A 44 10.68 23.29 10.89
N ALA A 45 10.92 22.58 9.79
CA ALA A 45 10.88 23.14 8.44
C ALA A 45 9.49 23.71 8.12
N HIS A 46 8.42 22.98 8.47
CA HIS A 46 7.04 23.42 8.28
C HIS A 46 6.69 24.69 9.09
N ALA A 47 7.16 24.77 10.33
CA ALA A 47 6.96 25.96 11.16
C ALA A 47 7.61 27.22 10.57
N LEU A 48 8.77 27.09 9.96
CA LEU A 48 9.47 28.17 9.25
C LEU A 48 8.79 28.48 7.90
N TYR A 49 8.37 27.44 7.16
CA TYR A 49 7.63 27.57 5.91
C TYR A 49 6.33 28.37 6.08
N ARG A 50 5.58 28.09 7.12
CA ARG A 50 4.36 28.84 7.47
C ARG A 50 4.59 30.29 7.84
N ARG A 51 5.82 30.68 8.19
CA ARG A 51 6.23 32.07 8.43
C ARG A 51 6.78 32.73 7.16
N ASN A 52 6.63 32.09 5.99
CA ASN A 52 7.13 32.55 4.71
C ASN A 52 8.66 32.80 4.70
N ILE A 53 9.42 32.10 5.52
CA ILE A 53 10.86 32.16 5.51
C ILE A 53 11.36 31.47 4.22
N PRO A 54 12.05 32.20 3.32
CA PRO A 54 12.53 31.62 2.07
C PRO A 54 13.73 30.69 2.33
N PHE A 55 13.96 29.73 1.41
CA PHE A 55 15.14 28.89 1.33
C PHE A 55 15.36 27.94 2.51
N ILE A 56 15.39 28.43 3.76
CA ILE A 56 15.74 27.65 4.96
C ILE A 56 14.82 26.41 5.16
N PRO A 57 13.51 26.49 5.02
CA PRO A 57 12.64 25.30 5.14
C PRO A 57 13.04 24.19 4.13
N ARG A 58 13.33 24.59 2.89
CA ARG A 58 13.73 23.63 1.85
C ARG A 58 15.12 23.05 2.12
N LEU A 59 16.05 23.85 2.61
CA LEU A 59 17.39 23.40 3.01
C LEU A 59 17.28 22.34 4.12
N ILE A 60 16.49 22.59 5.17
CA ILE A 60 16.25 21.62 6.25
C ILE A 60 15.66 20.31 5.68
N SER A 61 14.69 20.41 4.77
CA SER A 61 14.10 19.25 4.11
C SER A 61 15.14 18.42 3.33
N GLN A 62 16.07 19.06 2.61
CA GLN A 62 17.11 18.36 1.87
C GLN A 62 18.16 17.73 2.78
N ILE A 63 18.54 18.39 3.88
CA ILE A 63 19.41 17.81 4.90
C ILE A 63 18.74 16.59 5.54
N SER A 64 17.46 16.71 5.90
CA SER A 64 16.68 15.59 6.43
C SER A 64 16.67 14.40 5.47
N ARG A 65 16.39 14.63 4.19
CA ARG A 65 16.44 13.58 3.16
C ARG A 65 17.82 12.91 3.06
N PHE A 66 18.88 13.69 3.08
CA PHE A 66 20.26 13.16 3.03
C PHE A 66 20.56 12.25 4.23
N LEU A 67 20.12 12.64 5.43
CA LEU A 67 20.39 11.91 6.67
C LEU A 67 19.49 10.67 6.86
N THR A 68 18.25 10.71 6.37
CA THR A 68 17.21 9.71 6.68
C THR A 68 16.76 8.90 5.48
N GLY A 69 17.05 9.34 4.25
CA GLY A 69 16.48 8.77 3.03
C GLY A 69 15.01 9.10 2.81
N ILE A 70 14.41 9.99 3.63
CA ILE A 70 12.99 10.36 3.61
C ILE A 70 12.85 11.80 3.13
N GLU A 71 12.10 12.00 2.04
CA GLU A 71 11.79 13.34 1.54
C GLU A 71 10.40 13.79 1.97
N ILE A 72 10.33 14.86 2.77
CA ILE A 72 9.06 15.51 3.12
C ILE A 72 9.16 16.98 2.72
N HIS A 73 8.24 17.43 1.84
CA HIS A 73 8.21 18.84 1.46
C HIS A 73 7.76 19.70 2.66
N PRO A 74 8.39 20.86 2.93
CA PRO A 74 8.04 21.72 4.08
C PRO A 74 6.58 22.18 4.11
N GLY A 75 5.92 22.23 2.95
CA GLY A 75 4.50 22.60 2.81
C GLY A 75 3.52 21.50 3.25
N ALA A 76 3.94 20.26 3.31
CA ALA A 76 3.07 19.15 3.72
C ALA A 76 2.52 19.36 5.14
N ARG A 77 1.28 18.96 5.36
CA ARG A 77 0.61 19.04 6.66
C ARG A 77 0.54 17.64 7.26
N ILE A 78 1.06 17.47 8.46
CA ILE A 78 1.14 16.15 9.11
C ILE A 78 0.58 16.27 10.52
N GLY A 79 -0.40 15.41 10.83
CA GLY A 79 -1.02 15.27 12.14
C GLY A 79 -0.07 14.69 13.19
N ARG A 80 -0.60 14.28 14.33
CA ARG A 80 0.16 13.68 15.44
C ARG A 80 0.16 12.16 15.35
N GLY A 81 1.09 11.53 16.04
CA GLY A 81 1.21 10.07 16.03
C GLY A 81 1.55 9.50 14.65
N PHE A 82 2.19 10.30 13.80
CA PHE A 82 2.62 9.86 12.48
C PHE A 82 3.85 8.99 12.59
N PHE A 83 3.82 7.82 11.97
CA PHE A 83 4.92 6.86 12.00
C PHE A 83 5.36 6.48 10.59
N ILE A 84 6.67 6.57 10.33
CA ILE A 84 7.30 6.07 9.12
C ILE A 84 8.23 4.93 9.54
N ASP A 85 7.85 3.71 9.16
CA ASP A 85 8.63 2.51 9.43
C ASP A 85 9.66 2.28 8.33
N HIS A 86 10.90 1.97 8.70
CA HIS A 86 12.10 1.90 7.85
C HIS A 86 12.40 3.19 7.07
N GLY A 87 11.48 3.67 6.29
CA GLY A 87 11.39 5.01 5.70
C GLY A 87 12.22 5.27 4.44
N MET A 88 13.21 4.47 4.10
CA MET A 88 14.03 4.71 2.90
C MET A 88 13.17 4.86 1.64
N GLY A 89 13.39 5.96 0.90
CA GLY A 89 12.68 6.22 -0.36
C GLY A 89 11.25 6.75 -0.21
N VAL A 90 10.79 7.08 1.01
CA VAL A 90 9.50 7.76 1.20
C VAL A 90 9.57 9.18 0.62
N VAL A 91 8.53 9.57 -0.14
CA VAL A 91 8.39 10.91 -0.71
C VAL A 91 7.00 11.48 -0.39
N ILE A 92 6.95 12.62 0.30
CA ILE A 92 5.73 13.33 0.64
C ILE A 92 5.74 14.71 0.01
N GLY A 93 4.81 14.94 -0.95
CA GLY A 93 4.76 16.17 -1.75
C GLY A 93 4.16 17.37 -1.01
N GLU A 94 4.31 18.55 -1.63
CA GLU A 94 4.04 19.87 -1.06
C GLU A 94 2.65 20.04 -0.44
N THR A 95 1.60 19.62 -1.16
CA THR A 95 0.21 19.84 -0.75
C THR A 95 -0.43 18.57 -0.17
N ALA A 96 0.40 17.60 0.24
CA ALA A 96 -0.09 16.43 0.97
C ALA A 96 -0.62 16.84 2.34
N GLU A 97 -1.74 16.21 2.72
CA GLU A 97 -2.35 16.38 4.03
C GLU A 97 -2.48 14.99 4.66
N ILE A 98 -1.92 14.83 5.85
CA ILE A 98 -1.86 13.56 6.57
C ILE A 98 -2.49 13.78 7.94
N GLY A 99 -3.49 12.97 8.26
CA GLY A 99 -4.21 13.01 9.53
C GLY A 99 -3.40 12.42 10.69
N ASP A 100 -4.11 12.11 11.76
CA ASP A 100 -3.56 11.59 13.00
C ASP A 100 -3.38 10.06 12.91
N TRP A 101 -2.32 9.52 13.54
CA TRP A 101 -2.05 8.08 13.67
C TRP A 101 -1.90 7.33 12.33
N VAL A 102 -1.43 8.02 11.31
CA VAL A 102 -1.12 7.42 10.00
C VAL A 102 0.23 6.73 10.04
N MET A 103 0.32 5.59 9.38
CA MET A 103 1.55 4.80 9.24
C MET A 103 1.92 4.61 7.78
N LEU A 104 3.19 4.88 7.45
CA LEU A 104 3.77 4.63 6.13
C LEU A 104 4.95 3.68 6.26
N TYR A 105 5.14 2.83 5.26
CA TYR A 105 6.33 2.01 5.11
C TYR A 105 7.31 2.61 4.09
N GLN A 106 8.50 2.01 3.97
CA GLN A 106 9.53 2.43 3.02
C GLN A 106 9.01 2.46 1.57
N GLY A 107 9.58 3.39 0.77
CA GLY A 107 9.25 3.53 -0.64
C GLY A 107 7.88 4.14 -0.95
N VAL A 108 7.07 4.48 0.05
CA VAL A 108 5.76 5.10 -0.17
C VAL A 108 5.91 6.48 -0.80
N THR A 109 5.11 6.75 -1.83
CA THR A 109 5.06 8.05 -2.49
C THR A 109 3.66 8.67 -2.39
N LEU A 110 3.56 9.86 -1.79
CA LEU A 110 2.39 10.73 -1.84
C LEU A 110 2.65 11.83 -2.87
N GLY A 111 2.40 11.51 -4.15
CA GLY A 111 2.79 12.29 -5.31
C GLY A 111 1.67 13.16 -5.87
N GLY A 112 2.06 14.21 -6.59
CA GLY A 112 1.13 15.05 -7.35
C GLY A 112 0.98 14.59 -8.78
N THR A 113 -0.15 14.96 -9.40
CA THR A 113 -0.38 14.81 -10.84
C THR A 113 -0.45 16.17 -11.52
N GLY A 114 0.12 16.26 -12.72
CA GLY A 114 0.06 17.48 -13.55
C GLY A 114 1.01 18.59 -13.11
N LYS A 115 0.92 19.72 -13.81
CA LYS A 115 1.75 20.94 -13.63
C LYS A 115 1.01 22.07 -12.92
N GLN A 116 -0.19 21.81 -12.41
CA GLN A 116 -1.01 22.84 -11.78
C GLN A 116 -0.46 23.23 -10.40
N THR A 117 -0.58 24.51 -10.08
CA THR A 117 -0.37 25.02 -8.72
C THR A 117 -1.60 24.75 -7.87
N GLY A 118 -1.44 24.56 -6.57
CA GLY A 118 -2.55 24.28 -5.65
C GLY A 118 -2.59 22.82 -5.18
N LYS A 119 -3.75 22.36 -4.71
CA LYS A 119 -3.92 21.00 -4.21
C LYS A 119 -3.75 19.98 -5.34
N ARG A 120 -2.67 19.19 -5.28
CA ARG A 120 -2.31 18.19 -6.28
C ARG A 120 -1.73 16.90 -5.67
N HIS A 121 -1.58 16.86 -4.35
CA HIS A 121 -1.12 15.69 -3.60
C HIS A 121 -2.25 15.13 -2.73
N PRO A 122 -2.16 13.87 -2.31
CA PRO A 122 -3.21 13.19 -1.58
C PRO A 122 -3.57 13.84 -0.23
N THR A 123 -4.81 13.62 0.17
CA THR A 123 -5.27 13.74 1.55
C THR A 123 -5.39 12.35 2.14
N VAL A 124 -4.67 12.07 3.20
CA VAL A 124 -4.67 10.80 3.94
C VAL A 124 -5.32 11.08 5.28
N GLU A 125 -6.49 10.50 5.52
CA GLU A 125 -7.22 10.70 6.77
C GLU A 125 -6.60 9.90 7.93
N ASP A 126 -7.20 9.99 9.12
CA ASP A 126 -6.68 9.37 10.34
C ASP A 126 -6.60 7.84 10.24
N GLU A 127 -5.67 7.25 10.97
CA GLU A 127 -5.53 5.80 11.17
C GLU A 127 -5.28 4.99 9.88
N VAL A 128 -4.89 5.66 8.78
CA VAL A 128 -4.56 5.01 7.51
C VAL A 128 -3.20 4.33 7.60
N VAL A 129 -3.09 3.14 7.00
CA VAL A 129 -1.83 2.41 6.83
C VAL A 129 -1.53 2.27 5.35
N ILE A 130 -0.32 2.68 4.92
CA ILE A 130 0.13 2.59 3.53
C ILE A 130 1.34 1.67 3.46
N GLY A 131 1.17 0.53 2.80
CA GLY A 131 2.15 -0.55 2.69
C GLY A 131 3.37 -0.18 1.85
N VAL A 132 4.37 -1.05 1.92
CA VAL A 132 5.69 -0.90 1.29
C VAL A 132 5.59 -0.54 -0.18
N GLY A 133 6.29 0.52 -0.61
CA GLY A 133 6.39 0.89 -2.02
C GLY A 133 5.08 1.33 -2.69
N ALA A 134 4.01 1.53 -1.93
CA ALA A 134 2.74 2.00 -2.50
C ALA A 134 2.86 3.45 -2.99
N ILE A 135 2.20 3.73 -4.12
CA ILE A 135 2.24 5.03 -4.80
C ILE A 135 0.81 5.61 -4.83
N VAL A 136 0.61 6.74 -4.19
CA VAL A 136 -0.69 7.46 -4.15
C VAL A 136 -0.54 8.76 -4.91
N LEU A 137 -1.29 8.93 -6.00
CA LEU A 137 -1.11 10.04 -6.94
C LEU A 137 -2.36 10.90 -7.09
N GLY A 138 -2.16 12.21 -7.01
CA GLY A 138 -3.19 13.20 -7.28
C GLY A 138 -3.85 13.76 -6.03
N ALA A 139 -4.79 14.70 -6.24
CA ALA A 139 -5.58 15.32 -5.17
C ALA A 139 -6.73 14.39 -4.73
N ILE A 140 -6.41 13.15 -4.42
CA ILE A 140 -7.35 12.11 -4.00
C ILE A 140 -7.37 11.96 -2.48
N THR A 141 -8.44 11.35 -1.96
CA THR A 141 -8.62 11.11 -0.53
C THR A 141 -8.52 9.62 -0.20
N ILE A 142 -7.67 9.30 0.76
CA ILE A 142 -7.60 7.99 1.40
C ILE A 142 -8.35 8.08 2.72
N GLY A 143 -9.52 7.47 2.79
CA GLY A 143 -10.45 7.60 3.91
C GLY A 143 -9.95 6.96 5.20
N LYS A 144 -10.49 7.43 6.31
CA LYS A 144 -10.11 7.03 7.67
C LYS A 144 -10.02 5.51 7.84
N GLY A 145 -8.93 5.05 8.45
CA GLY A 145 -8.72 3.63 8.74
C GLY A 145 -8.58 2.74 7.51
N ALA A 146 -8.41 3.32 6.30
CA ALA A 146 -8.15 2.56 5.09
C ALA A 146 -6.74 1.94 5.11
N ARG A 147 -6.58 0.87 4.37
CA ARG A 147 -5.30 0.18 4.19
C ARG A 147 -4.95 0.11 2.71
N ILE A 148 -3.73 0.51 2.37
CA ILE A 148 -3.19 0.40 1.02
C ILE A 148 -2.14 -0.71 1.04
N GLY A 149 -2.32 -1.72 0.20
CA GLY A 149 -1.38 -2.83 0.10
C GLY A 149 -0.04 -2.42 -0.50
N GLY A 150 1.00 -3.21 -0.22
CA GLY A 150 2.34 -2.97 -0.75
C GLY A 150 2.34 -2.96 -2.28
N GLY A 151 3.13 -2.06 -2.89
CA GLY A 151 3.25 -1.91 -4.33
C GLY A 151 1.99 -1.40 -5.05
N ALA A 152 0.92 -1.07 -4.35
CA ALA A 152 -0.31 -0.58 -4.97
C ALA A 152 -0.14 0.82 -5.57
N VAL A 153 -0.77 1.07 -6.73
CA VAL A 153 -0.81 2.40 -7.37
C VAL A 153 -2.23 2.96 -7.29
N VAL A 154 -2.42 3.90 -6.37
CA VAL A 154 -3.73 4.49 -6.06
C VAL A 154 -3.89 5.81 -6.81
N VAL A 155 -4.89 5.88 -7.69
CA VAL A 155 -5.20 7.04 -8.53
C VAL A 155 -6.66 7.51 -8.40
N LYS A 156 -7.40 6.90 -7.47
CA LYS A 156 -8.79 7.25 -7.14
C LYS A 156 -8.99 7.23 -5.64
N ASP A 157 -10.02 7.90 -5.16
CA ASP A 157 -10.38 7.92 -3.75
C ASP A 157 -10.59 6.49 -3.20
N VAL A 158 -10.13 6.27 -1.98
CA VAL A 158 -10.36 5.03 -1.23
C VAL A 158 -11.29 5.33 -0.06
N PRO A 159 -12.47 4.70 0.01
CA PRO A 159 -13.41 4.93 1.11
C PRO A 159 -12.85 4.52 2.47
N PRO A 160 -13.41 5.07 3.57
CA PRO A 160 -13.00 4.70 4.92
C PRO A 160 -13.09 3.19 5.17
N HIS A 161 -12.14 2.68 5.96
CA HIS A 161 -12.05 1.28 6.40
C HIS A 161 -11.98 0.25 5.24
N CYS A 162 -11.59 0.69 4.05
CA CYS A 162 -11.39 -0.19 2.89
C CYS A 162 -9.92 -0.57 2.73
N THR A 163 -9.68 -1.77 2.18
CA THR A 163 -8.37 -2.21 1.74
C THR A 163 -8.30 -2.11 0.22
N ALA A 164 -7.28 -1.41 -0.30
CA ALA A 164 -7.04 -1.25 -1.72
C ALA A 164 -5.67 -1.84 -2.10
N VAL A 165 -5.63 -2.65 -3.17
CA VAL A 165 -4.41 -3.32 -3.66
C VAL A 165 -4.34 -3.33 -5.18
N GLY A 166 -3.15 -3.52 -5.74
CA GLY A 166 -2.92 -3.73 -7.17
C GLY A 166 -2.55 -2.46 -7.95
N VAL A 167 -2.35 -2.61 -9.27
CA VAL A 167 -1.94 -1.56 -10.21
C VAL A 167 -2.83 -1.60 -11.47
N PRO A 168 -3.79 -0.65 -11.61
CA PRO A 168 -4.24 0.35 -10.64
C PRO A 168 -4.95 -0.29 -9.44
N ALA A 169 -4.89 0.36 -8.28
CA ALA A 169 -5.46 -0.17 -7.05
C ALA A 169 -6.99 -0.31 -7.12
N ARG A 170 -7.49 -1.44 -6.60
CA ARG A 170 -8.92 -1.75 -6.46
C ARG A 170 -9.24 -2.06 -5.01
N ILE A 171 -10.47 -1.80 -4.62
CA ILE A 171 -10.96 -2.11 -3.27
C ILE A 171 -11.30 -3.60 -3.21
N VAL A 172 -10.58 -4.35 -2.37
CA VAL A 172 -10.73 -5.80 -2.24
C VAL A 172 -11.44 -6.22 -0.96
N ALA A 173 -11.39 -5.38 0.07
CA ALA A 173 -12.06 -5.65 1.34
C ALA A 173 -12.56 -4.38 2.00
N ARG A 174 -13.57 -4.54 2.85
CA ARG A 174 -14.08 -3.49 3.73
C ARG A 174 -14.14 -4.02 5.16
N ARG A 175 -13.57 -3.27 6.08
CA ARG A 175 -13.60 -3.59 7.50
C ARG A 175 -14.77 -2.87 8.18
N ASP A 176 -15.52 -3.60 8.98
CA ASP A 176 -16.53 -3.01 9.86
C ASP A 176 -15.83 -2.30 11.03
N PRO A 177 -16.05 -0.98 11.22
CA PRO A 177 -15.39 -0.23 12.29
C PRO A 177 -15.83 -0.63 13.70
N ILE A 178 -17.00 -1.28 13.84
CA ILE A 178 -17.57 -1.67 15.14
C ILE A 178 -17.09 -3.07 15.52
N THR A 179 -17.26 -4.04 14.61
CA THR A 179 -16.93 -5.44 14.89
C THR A 179 -15.48 -5.79 14.58
N GLY A 180 -14.79 -4.96 13.80
CA GLY A 180 -13.44 -5.22 13.31
C GLY A 180 -13.35 -6.30 12.23
N GLN A 181 -14.48 -6.94 11.88
CA GLN A 181 -14.51 -7.99 10.85
C GLN A 181 -14.27 -7.41 9.46
N SER A 182 -13.46 -8.10 8.68
CA SER A 182 -13.17 -7.75 7.28
C SER A 182 -14.04 -8.57 6.35
N ARG A 183 -14.79 -7.92 5.46
CA ARG A 183 -15.57 -8.57 4.42
C ARG A 183 -14.91 -8.31 3.07
N ARG A 184 -14.63 -9.35 2.30
CA ARG A 184 -14.17 -9.20 0.90
C ARG A 184 -15.27 -8.57 0.05
N VAL A 185 -14.89 -7.60 -0.78
CA VAL A 185 -15.79 -6.88 -1.70
C VAL A 185 -15.60 -7.41 -3.12
N GLU A 186 -14.34 -7.65 -3.50
CA GLU A 186 -13.96 -8.19 -4.80
C GLU A 186 -12.85 -9.23 -4.63
N PRO A 187 -12.78 -10.26 -5.47
CA PRO A 187 -11.60 -11.11 -5.53
C PRO A 187 -10.38 -10.27 -5.92
N LEU A 188 -9.20 -10.67 -5.43
CA LEU A 188 -7.95 -10.05 -5.86
C LEU A 188 -7.86 -10.12 -7.39
N PRO A 189 -7.43 -9.03 -8.07
CA PRO A 189 -7.16 -9.07 -9.49
C PRO A 189 -6.13 -10.16 -9.76
N ASP A 190 -6.51 -11.17 -10.49
CA ASP A 190 -5.65 -12.26 -10.95
C ASP A 190 -5.71 -12.36 -12.47
N PRO A 191 -5.09 -11.39 -13.20
CA PRO A 191 -5.10 -11.39 -14.66
C PRO A 191 -4.44 -12.63 -15.26
N GLU A 192 -3.42 -13.17 -14.59
CA GLU A 192 -2.72 -14.38 -15.02
C GLU A 192 -3.62 -15.62 -14.84
N GLY A 193 -4.29 -15.73 -13.69
CA GLY A 193 -5.25 -16.81 -13.46
C GLY A 193 -6.47 -16.73 -14.37
N GLU A 194 -6.98 -15.53 -14.68
CA GLU A 194 -8.06 -15.34 -15.67
C GLU A 194 -7.60 -15.77 -17.08
N MET A 195 -6.39 -15.40 -17.47
CA MET A 195 -5.82 -15.81 -18.75
C MET A 195 -5.57 -17.33 -18.80
N LEU A 196 -5.06 -17.93 -17.73
CA LEU A 196 -4.85 -19.38 -17.63
C LEU A 196 -6.18 -20.14 -17.71
N ARG A 197 -7.24 -19.67 -17.02
CA ARG A 197 -8.59 -20.25 -17.15
C ARG A 197 -9.09 -20.16 -18.57
N GLY A 198 -8.97 -18.99 -19.21
CA GLY A 198 -9.38 -18.83 -20.61
C GLY A 198 -8.60 -19.71 -21.59
N LEU A 199 -7.30 -19.91 -21.36
CA LEU A 199 -6.50 -20.86 -22.15
C LEU A 199 -6.91 -22.31 -21.91
N HIS A 200 -7.17 -22.69 -20.68
CA HIS A 200 -7.64 -24.03 -20.32
C HIS A 200 -8.97 -24.35 -21.00
N ASP A 201 -9.96 -23.44 -20.91
CA ASP A 201 -11.26 -23.62 -21.57
C ASP A 201 -11.09 -23.76 -23.09
N LYS A 202 -10.17 -23.02 -23.69
CA LYS A 202 -9.88 -23.11 -25.12
C LYS A 202 -9.22 -24.42 -25.50
N VAL A 203 -8.34 -24.95 -24.67
CA VAL A 203 -7.73 -26.29 -24.87
C VAL A 203 -8.80 -27.36 -24.83
N LEU A 204 -9.70 -27.35 -23.84
CA LEU A 204 -10.81 -28.29 -23.75
C LEU A 204 -11.74 -28.23 -24.98
N GLU A 205 -12.06 -27.03 -25.44
CA GLU A 205 -12.86 -26.85 -26.68
C GLU A 205 -12.18 -27.47 -27.88
N LEU A 206 -10.84 -27.26 -28.01
CA LEU A 206 -10.08 -27.83 -29.13
C LEU A 206 -9.96 -29.34 -29.05
N GLU A 207 -9.78 -29.92 -27.86
CA GLU A 207 -9.74 -31.38 -27.65
C GLU A 207 -11.07 -32.02 -28.05
N LEU A 208 -12.22 -31.44 -27.65
CA LEU A 208 -13.53 -31.93 -28.08
C LEU A 208 -13.70 -31.85 -29.59
N ARG A 209 -13.27 -30.76 -30.22
CA ARG A 209 -13.34 -30.60 -31.67
C ARG A 209 -12.45 -31.55 -32.45
N ILE A 210 -11.28 -31.87 -31.88
CA ILE A 210 -10.39 -32.92 -32.46
C ILE A 210 -11.05 -34.28 -32.38
N ALA A 211 -11.62 -34.65 -31.22
CA ALA A 211 -12.34 -35.90 -31.04
C ALA A 211 -13.50 -36.06 -32.03
N ASP A 212 -14.29 -34.99 -32.26
CA ASP A 212 -15.36 -34.98 -33.24
C ASP A 212 -14.86 -35.16 -34.68
N LEU A 213 -13.73 -34.52 -35.03
CA LEU A 213 -13.12 -34.65 -36.37
C LEU A 213 -12.53 -36.06 -36.58
N GLU A 214 -11.86 -36.65 -35.57
CA GLU A 214 -11.35 -38.01 -35.61
C GLU A 214 -12.49 -39.02 -35.77
N ALA A 215 -13.58 -38.85 -35.03
CA ALA A 215 -14.77 -39.68 -35.16
C ALA A 215 -15.43 -39.58 -36.57
N ALA A 216 -15.43 -38.37 -37.18
CA ALA A 216 -16.00 -38.13 -38.49
C ALA A 216 -15.14 -38.67 -39.65
N THR A 217 -13.79 -38.75 -39.45
CA THR A 217 -12.84 -39.14 -40.53
C THR A 217 -12.46 -40.60 -40.50
N HIS A 218 -12.87 -41.42 -39.53
CA HIS A 218 -12.46 -42.82 -39.32
C HIS A 218 -10.93 -43.02 -39.28
N VAL A 219 -10.18 -42.00 -39.04
CA VAL A 219 -8.71 -42.07 -38.93
C VAL A 219 -8.37 -42.38 -37.48
N HIS A 220 -8.16 -43.69 -37.20
CA HIS A 220 -7.49 -44.09 -35.98
C HIS A 220 -6.01 -43.72 -36.10
N HIS A 221 -5.58 -42.61 -35.63
CA HIS A 221 -4.20 -42.35 -35.29
C HIS A 221 -3.87 -43.16 -34.04
N GLU A 222 -2.94 -44.14 -34.18
CA GLU A 222 -2.29 -44.75 -33.04
C GLU A 222 -1.79 -43.62 -32.10
N GLU A 223 -2.06 -43.77 -30.82
CA GLU A 223 -1.79 -42.84 -29.76
C GLU A 223 -0.35 -42.34 -29.75
N HIS A 224 -0.05 -41.26 -30.45
CA HIS A 224 1.01 -40.36 -30.03
C HIS A 224 0.43 -39.47 -28.94
N ARG A 225 0.08 -40.10 -27.83
CA ARG A 225 -0.06 -39.41 -26.55
C ARG A 225 1.29 -38.83 -26.23
N LEU A 226 1.50 -37.56 -26.62
CA LEU A 226 2.50 -36.73 -25.96
C LEU A 226 2.11 -36.79 -24.47
N LYS A 227 2.92 -37.52 -23.69
CA LYS A 227 2.88 -37.50 -22.24
C LYS A 227 3.31 -36.12 -21.79
N TYR A 228 2.49 -35.14 -22.05
CA TYR A 228 2.43 -33.99 -21.13
C TYR A 228 1.93 -34.62 -19.84
N ASN A 229 2.80 -34.62 -18.82
CA ASN A 229 2.36 -34.87 -17.45
C ASN A 229 1.25 -33.85 -17.18
N ALA A 230 0.01 -34.19 -17.49
CA ALA A 230 -1.15 -33.43 -17.05
C ALA A 230 -0.97 -33.30 -15.54
N LEU A 231 -0.91 -32.08 -15.05
CA LEU A 231 -0.99 -31.83 -13.61
C LEU A 231 -2.19 -32.65 -13.12
N PRO A 232 -2.05 -33.49 -12.10
CA PRO A 232 -3.15 -34.27 -11.57
C PRO A 232 -4.37 -33.38 -11.37
N ASP A 233 -5.57 -33.85 -11.71
CA ASP A 233 -6.82 -33.09 -11.57
C ASP A 233 -6.95 -32.46 -10.18
N GLN A 234 -6.40 -33.08 -9.13
CA GLN A 234 -6.30 -32.55 -7.79
C GLN A 234 -5.48 -31.25 -7.70
N LEU A 235 -4.42 -31.12 -8.48
CA LEU A 235 -3.60 -29.89 -8.50
C LEU A 235 -4.31 -28.76 -9.24
N TRP A 236 -5.04 -29.07 -10.32
CA TRP A 236 -5.93 -28.12 -10.98
C TRP A 236 -7.05 -27.66 -10.07
N GLN A 237 -7.68 -28.58 -9.34
CA GLN A 237 -8.70 -28.27 -8.33
C GLN A 237 -8.13 -27.37 -7.21
N THR A 238 -6.87 -27.60 -6.79
CA THR A 238 -6.21 -26.76 -5.79
C THR A 238 -5.91 -25.37 -6.35
N LEU A 239 -5.39 -25.25 -7.56
CA LEU A 239 -5.11 -23.97 -8.22
C LEU A 239 -6.38 -23.17 -8.54
N LEU A 240 -7.48 -23.83 -8.85
CA LEU A 240 -8.77 -23.21 -9.13
C LEU A 240 -9.56 -22.90 -7.85
N ASN A 241 -9.34 -23.66 -6.77
CA ASN A 241 -10.00 -23.50 -5.46
C ASN A 241 -9.20 -22.74 -4.43
N ASP A 242 -8.06 -22.12 -4.79
CA ASP A 242 -7.26 -21.29 -3.88
C ASP A 242 -7.97 -19.94 -3.57
N SER A 243 -9.29 -20.05 -3.41
CA SER A 243 -10.14 -19.16 -2.63
C SER A 243 -10.24 -19.62 -1.17
N ALA A 244 -9.23 -20.35 -0.67
CA ALA A 244 -9.10 -20.64 0.74
C ALA A 244 -8.97 -19.32 1.51
N PRO A 245 -9.68 -19.15 2.64
CA PRO A 245 -9.66 -17.90 3.38
C PRO A 245 -8.27 -17.67 3.93
N ILE A 246 -7.57 -16.66 3.41
CA ILE A 246 -6.41 -16.05 4.06
C ILE A 246 -6.98 -15.24 5.24
N GLU A 247 -7.58 -15.91 6.22
CA GLU A 247 -8.28 -15.21 7.30
C GLU A 247 -7.39 -14.93 8.52
N GLU A 248 -6.23 -15.55 8.68
CA GLU A 248 -5.47 -15.40 9.93
C GLU A 248 -4.09 -14.73 9.79
N GLU A 249 -3.38 -14.83 8.70
CA GLU A 249 -2.01 -14.32 8.62
C GLU A 249 -1.89 -12.80 8.38
N TYR A 250 -2.86 -12.18 7.71
CA TYR A 250 -2.84 -10.71 7.51
C TYR A 250 -3.26 -9.90 8.74
N ASN A 251 -3.89 -10.53 9.73
CA ASN A 251 -4.26 -9.85 10.98
C ASN A 251 -3.14 -9.80 12.02
N GLN A 252 -2.04 -10.53 11.83
CA GLN A 252 -0.94 -10.59 12.79
C GLN A 252 0.30 -9.80 12.38
N GLY A 253 0.17 -8.75 11.58
CA GLY A 253 1.25 -7.77 11.40
C GLY A 253 2.46 -8.29 10.62
N ALA A 254 2.30 -9.26 9.74
CA ALA A 254 3.34 -9.63 8.78
C ALA A 254 3.44 -8.55 7.69
N GLY A 255 4.00 -7.41 8.08
CA GLY A 255 4.51 -6.40 7.18
C GLY A 255 6.00 -6.65 7.03
N ILE A 256 6.41 -7.41 6.05
CA ILE A 256 7.76 -7.35 5.48
C ILE A 256 7.59 -7.13 3.99
#